data_28a06cae545b0b7b2441d42e6d88ab79
#
_entry.id   28a06cae545b0b7b2441d42e6d88ab79
#
_cell.length_a   1.000
_cell.length_b   1.000
_cell.length_c   1.000
_cell.angle_alpha   90.00
_cell.angle_beta   90.00
_cell.angle_gamma   90.00
#
_symmetry.space_group_name_H-M   'P 1'
#
loop_
_entity.id
_entity.type
_entity.pdbx_description
1 polymer ?
#
loop_
_entity_poly.entity_id
_entity_poly.type
_entity_poly.pdbx_seq_one_letter_code
_entity_poly.pdbx_strand_id
1 'polypeptide(L)'
;MSIHPADFLPAGALVSPAPTTHAARHFPVLFLSDLHLGSRACRDDLLLSFLQAHTADVIYLVGDIIDTWLPLGVHWTAAQQQVLAILFDRARQGARLVFTPGNHDAFFRRFIGQSMLGVEIHDRIVHKAADGRRYLVVHGDETDLFDARFPKLSRLSTRLDSGMRGLVGWINTRRQRRGLPKSNLAERVVKRFNDIVRACDAFEERLSDVARKHKADGIICGHFHKPALHADH
;
A
#
# COMPACT_ATOMS: atom_id res chain seq x y z
N MET A 1 27.50 16.76 4.69
CA MET A 1 27.73 15.79 3.60
C MET A 1 26.47 15.84 2.75
N SER A 2 26.52 16.58 1.63
CA SER A 2 25.36 16.76 0.74
C SER A 2 25.25 15.54 -0.17
N ILE A 3 24.16 14.80 -0.07
CA ILE A 3 23.84 13.68 -0.96
C ILE A 3 23.15 14.28 -2.19
N HIS A 4 23.76 14.11 -3.36
CA HIS A 4 23.20 14.61 -4.62
C HIS A 4 22.11 13.67 -5.14
N PRO A 5 20.98 14.17 -5.69
CA PRO A 5 19.89 13.32 -6.20
C PRO A 5 20.31 12.33 -7.30
N ALA A 6 21.44 12.58 -7.95
CA ALA A 6 21.98 11.71 -9.01
C ALA A 6 22.54 10.37 -8.49
N ASP A 7 22.78 10.23 -7.17
CA ASP A 7 23.41 9.03 -6.59
C ASP A 7 22.39 7.87 -6.38
N PHE A 8 21.11 8.10 -6.66
CA PHE A 8 20.05 7.11 -6.44
C PHE A 8 19.58 6.35 -7.69
N LEU A 9 20.06 6.71 -8.86
CA LEU A 9 19.69 6.00 -10.10
C LEU A 9 20.92 5.34 -10.70
N PRO A 10 21.01 4.00 -10.70
CA PRO A 10 22.00 3.35 -11.56
C PRO A 10 21.70 3.75 -13.01
N ALA A 11 22.77 4.16 -13.74
CA ALA A 11 22.73 4.44 -15.17
C ALA A 11 22.47 3.15 -15.97
N GLY A 12 21.25 2.62 -15.85
CA GLY A 12 20.75 1.50 -16.63
C GLY A 12 19.42 1.90 -17.21
N ALA A 13 19.33 1.92 -18.53
CA ALA A 13 18.17 2.30 -19.31
C ALA A 13 16.86 1.87 -18.63
N LEU A 14 15.95 2.82 -18.45
CA LEU A 14 14.54 2.54 -18.22
C LEU A 14 14.08 1.67 -19.41
N VAL A 15 14.10 0.36 -19.22
CA VAL A 15 13.53 -0.56 -20.20
C VAL A 15 12.04 -0.32 -20.16
N SER A 16 11.54 0.38 -21.17
CA SER A 16 10.10 0.53 -21.38
C SER A 16 9.52 -0.88 -21.48
N PRO A 17 8.49 -1.24 -20.71
CA PRO A 17 7.87 -2.56 -20.82
C PRO A 17 7.38 -2.74 -22.26
N ALA A 18 7.66 -3.90 -22.85
CA ALA A 18 7.16 -4.26 -24.17
C ALA A 18 5.62 -4.16 -24.17
N PRO A 19 4.99 -3.58 -25.19
CA PRO A 19 3.56 -3.41 -25.24
C PRO A 19 2.87 -4.80 -25.23
N THR A 20 2.12 -5.07 -24.18
CA THR A 20 1.20 -6.21 -24.14
C THR A 20 0.10 -5.99 -25.16
N THR A 21 -0.20 -6.98 -25.98
CA THR A 21 -1.12 -6.95 -27.14
C THR A 21 -2.60 -6.75 -26.80
N HIS A 22 -2.96 -6.55 -25.56
CA HIS A 22 -4.31 -6.19 -25.13
C HIS A 22 -4.33 -4.74 -24.64
N ALA A 23 -5.24 -3.92 -25.21
CA ALA A 23 -5.46 -2.57 -24.73
C ALA A 23 -5.81 -2.61 -23.23
N ALA A 24 -5.09 -1.86 -22.42
CA ALA A 24 -5.34 -1.81 -20.98
C ALA A 24 -6.77 -1.29 -20.74
N ARG A 25 -7.48 -1.92 -19.80
CA ARG A 25 -8.81 -1.47 -19.40
C ARG A 25 -8.69 -0.15 -18.64
N HIS A 26 -9.45 0.86 -19.09
CA HIS A 26 -9.43 2.19 -18.52
C HIS A 26 -10.56 2.38 -17.49
N PHE A 27 -10.24 3.07 -16.39
CA PHE A 27 -11.18 3.43 -15.32
C PHE A 27 -11.12 4.92 -15.04
N PRO A 28 -12.22 5.54 -14.58
CA PRO A 28 -12.16 6.92 -14.08
C PRO A 28 -11.24 7.07 -12.89
N VAL A 29 -11.21 6.08 -11.99
CA VAL A 29 -10.40 6.11 -10.79
C VAL A 29 -9.93 4.72 -10.36
N LEU A 30 -8.70 4.64 -9.83
CA LEU A 30 -8.15 3.47 -9.15
C LEU A 30 -7.68 3.86 -7.74
N PHE A 31 -7.92 2.97 -6.79
CA PHE A 31 -7.37 3.06 -5.43
C PHE A 31 -6.44 1.89 -5.20
N LEU A 32 -5.21 2.17 -4.80
CA LEU A 32 -4.17 1.20 -4.50
C LEU A 32 -3.68 1.47 -3.08
N SER A 33 -3.63 0.45 -2.24
CA SER A 33 -3.23 0.56 -0.83
C SER A 33 -2.33 -0.61 -0.44
N ASP A 34 -1.50 -0.41 0.58
CA ASP A 34 -0.73 -1.47 1.23
C ASP A 34 0.15 -2.28 0.24
N LEU A 35 0.81 -1.59 -0.67
CA LEU A 35 1.68 -2.22 -1.68
C LEU A 35 2.98 -2.74 -1.08
N HIS A 36 3.49 -2.08 -0.03
CA HIS A 36 4.72 -2.42 0.68
C HIS A 36 5.90 -2.67 -0.24
N LEU A 37 6.11 -1.79 -1.23
CA LEU A 37 7.29 -1.85 -2.11
C LEU A 37 8.55 -1.75 -1.26
N GLY A 38 9.53 -2.59 -1.54
CA GLY A 38 10.73 -2.77 -0.73
C GLY A 38 10.66 -3.96 0.21
N SER A 39 9.46 -4.52 0.45
CA SER A 39 9.27 -5.72 1.27
C SER A 39 9.35 -7.00 0.46
N ARG A 40 9.88 -8.08 1.07
CA ARG A 40 9.82 -9.43 0.50
C ARG A 40 8.42 -10.01 0.43
N ALA A 41 7.48 -9.43 1.17
CA ALA A 41 6.08 -9.84 1.18
C ALA A 41 5.25 -9.16 0.07
N CYS A 42 5.81 -8.16 -0.60
CA CYS A 42 5.16 -7.51 -1.73
C CYS A 42 4.84 -8.52 -2.84
N ARG A 43 3.60 -8.49 -3.33
CA ARG A 43 3.15 -9.29 -4.48
C ARG A 43 3.35 -8.50 -5.77
N ASP A 44 4.63 -8.15 -6.02
CA ASP A 44 5.04 -7.34 -7.16
C ASP A 44 4.68 -7.96 -8.52
N ASP A 45 4.64 -9.29 -8.61
CA ASP A 45 4.17 -10.06 -9.76
C ASP A 45 2.72 -9.72 -10.15
N LEU A 46 1.82 -9.76 -9.15
CA LEU A 46 0.39 -9.46 -9.35
C LEU A 46 0.15 -7.97 -9.59
N LEU A 47 0.84 -7.12 -8.82
CA LEU A 47 0.72 -5.68 -8.94
C LEU A 47 1.17 -5.18 -10.31
N LEU A 48 2.31 -5.68 -10.80
CA LEU A 48 2.82 -5.35 -12.12
C LEU A 48 1.82 -5.77 -13.22
N SER A 49 1.33 -7.01 -13.15
CA SER A 49 0.33 -7.53 -14.09
C SER A 49 -0.96 -6.70 -14.06
N PHE A 50 -1.41 -6.32 -12.87
CA PHE A 50 -2.59 -5.47 -12.69
C PHE A 50 -2.39 -4.10 -13.34
N LEU A 51 -1.27 -3.44 -13.06
CA LEU A 51 -0.95 -2.13 -13.60
C LEU A 51 -0.75 -2.16 -15.12
N GLN A 52 -0.23 -3.22 -15.69
CA GLN A 52 -0.12 -3.39 -17.15
C GLN A 52 -1.49 -3.54 -17.83
N ALA A 53 -2.44 -4.21 -17.15
CA ALA A 53 -3.78 -4.46 -17.67
C ALA A 53 -4.79 -3.34 -17.40
N HIS A 54 -4.50 -2.38 -16.52
CA HIS A 54 -5.44 -1.37 -16.08
C HIS A 54 -4.83 0.03 -16.05
N THR A 55 -5.59 1.03 -16.53
CA THR A 55 -5.24 2.47 -16.48
C THR A 55 -6.35 3.28 -15.83
N ALA A 56 -6.07 4.52 -15.42
CA ALA A 56 -7.09 5.41 -14.87
C ALA A 56 -6.72 6.88 -15.07
N ASP A 57 -7.75 7.76 -15.04
CA ASP A 57 -7.58 9.21 -15.03
C ASP A 57 -7.02 9.69 -13.69
N VAL A 58 -7.46 9.07 -12.58
CA VAL A 58 -7.00 9.37 -11.22
C VAL A 58 -6.57 8.08 -10.53
N ILE A 59 -5.39 8.10 -9.93
CA ILE A 59 -4.85 6.98 -9.15
C ILE A 59 -4.56 7.49 -7.72
N TYR A 60 -5.26 6.94 -6.75
CA TYR A 60 -5.00 7.16 -5.34
C TYR A 60 -4.07 6.07 -4.81
N LEU A 61 -2.96 6.49 -4.23
CA LEU A 61 -2.00 5.66 -3.49
C LEU A 61 -2.30 5.85 -2.00
N VAL A 62 -3.06 4.89 -1.42
CA VAL A 62 -3.71 5.06 -0.11
C VAL A 62 -2.87 4.40 0.99
N GLY A 63 -1.70 4.96 1.24
CA GLY A 63 -0.77 4.59 2.30
C GLY A 63 -0.07 3.25 2.15
N ASP A 64 1.03 3.13 2.86
CA ASP A 64 1.90 1.95 2.90
C ASP A 64 2.33 1.47 1.50
N ILE A 65 2.63 2.46 0.64
CA ILE A 65 3.09 2.22 -0.72
C ILE A 65 4.55 1.75 -0.69
N ILE A 66 5.38 2.41 0.14
CA ILE A 66 6.80 2.06 0.32
C ILE A 66 7.00 1.61 1.77
N ASP A 67 7.53 0.40 1.93
CA ASP A 67 7.85 -0.10 3.27
C ASP A 67 9.22 0.43 3.73
N THR A 68 9.21 1.35 4.69
CA THR A 68 10.44 1.91 5.30
C THR A 68 10.81 1.24 6.64
N TRP A 69 10.02 0.28 7.13
CA TRP A 69 10.23 -0.36 8.44
C TRP A 69 11.08 -1.64 8.39
N LEU A 70 11.72 -1.93 7.27
CA LEU A 70 12.38 -3.20 7.00
C LEU A 70 13.67 -3.38 7.83
N PRO A 71 13.70 -4.33 8.78
CA PRO A 71 14.85 -4.55 9.66
C PRO A 71 16.04 -5.22 8.95
N LEU A 72 15.77 -5.94 7.86
CA LEU A 72 16.76 -6.70 7.10
C LEU A 72 17.22 -5.99 5.81
N GLY A 73 16.93 -4.68 5.72
CA GLY A 73 17.19 -3.88 4.53
C GLY A 73 16.11 -3.98 3.47
N VAL A 74 16.15 -3.07 2.53
CA VAL A 74 15.18 -2.96 1.44
C VAL A 74 15.40 -4.10 0.45
N HIS A 75 14.34 -4.84 0.14
CA HIS A 75 14.34 -5.86 -0.91
C HIS A 75 13.67 -5.29 -2.16
N TRP A 76 14.48 -4.69 -3.02
CA TRP A 76 14.00 -4.03 -4.23
C TRP A 76 14.18 -4.92 -5.45
N THR A 77 13.08 -5.32 -6.09
CA THR A 77 13.08 -6.15 -7.28
C THR A 77 12.96 -5.32 -8.56
N ALA A 78 13.31 -5.90 -9.71
CA ALA A 78 13.08 -5.27 -11.00
C ALA A 78 11.57 -5.05 -11.26
N ALA A 79 10.70 -5.93 -10.78
CA ALA A 79 9.25 -5.78 -10.90
C ALA A 79 8.74 -4.58 -10.08
N GLN A 80 9.22 -4.40 -8.85
CA GLN A 80 8.87 -3.23 -8.02
C GLN A 80 9.36 -1.92 -8.66
N GLN A 81 10.53 -1.93 -9.27
CA GLN A 81 11.02 -0.78 -10.05
C GLN A 81 10.10 -0.47 -11.23
N GLN A 82 9.65 -1.48 -11.96
CA GLN A 82 8.70 -1.32 -13.06
C GLN A 82 7.34 -0.78 -12.60
N VAL A 83 6.84 -1.22 -11.44
CA VAL A 83 5.61 -0.68 -10.82
C VAL A 83 5.71 0.83 -10.65
N LEU A 84 6.80 1.33 -10.04
CA LEU A 84 6.99 2.78 -9.90
C LEU A 84 7.14 3.49 -11.25
N ALA A 85 7.89 2.90 -12.18
CA ALA A 85 8.06 3.46 -13.51
C ALA A 85 6.70 3.63 -14.21
N ILE A 86 5.82 2.61 -14.16
CA ILE A 86 4.48 2.68 -14.73
C ILE A 86 3.65 3.81 -14.07
N LEU A 87 3.68 3.93 -12.75
CA LEU A 87 2.93 4.96 -12.04
C LEU A 87 3.39 6.37 -12.45
N PHE A 88 4.71 6.62 -12.48
CA PHE A 88 5.26 7.91 -12.89
C PHE A 88 5.03 8.18 -14.40
N ASP A 89 5.08 7.17 -15.25
CA ASP A 89 4.77 7.31 -16.68
C ASP A 89 3.30 7.74 -16.87
N ARG A 90 2.39 7.18 -16.11
CA ARG A 90 0.98 7.60 -16.13
C ARG A 90 0.79 9.05 -15.71
N ALA A 91 1.50 9.48 -14.65
CA ALA A 91 1.48 10.89 -14.26
C ALA A 91 1.97 11.80 -15.41
N ARG A 92 3.05 11.39 -16.10
CA ARG A 92 3.55 12.14 -17.29
C ARG A 92 2.57 12.15 -18.46
N GLN A 93 1.76 11.11 -18.59
CA GLN A 93 0.71 11.00 -19.59
C GLN A 93 -0.59 11.72 -19.24
N GLY A 94 -0.64 12.37 -18.07
CA GLY A 94 -1.77 13.20 -17.65
C GLY A 94 -2.68 12.56 -16.60
N ALA A 95 -2.42 11.34 -16.14
CA ALA A 95 -3.13 10.79 -15.00
C ALA A 95 -2.79 11.56 -13.71
N ARG A 96 -3.79 11.88 -12.92
CA ARG A 96 -3.59 12.50 -11.62
C ARG A 96 -3.20 11.44 -10.59
N LEU A 97 -2.00 11.53 -10.02
CA LEU A 97 -1.55 10.69 -8.93
C LEU A 97 -1.66 11.42 -7.59
N VAL A 98 -2.35 10.82 -6.64
CA VAL A 98 -2.56 11.35 -5.29
C VAL A 98 -2.09 10.33 -4.27
N PHE A 99 -1.21 10.73 -3.38
CA PHE A 99 -0.65 9.89 -2.34
C PHE A 99 -1.05 10.38 -0.95
N THR A 100 -1.62 9.50 -0.13
CA THR A 100 -1.87 9.71 1.29
C THR A 100 -0.94 8.79 2.07
N PRO A 101 0.10 9.29 2.77
CA PRO A 101 1.07 8.44 3.46
C PRO A 101 0.44 7.65 4.61
N GLY A 102 0.83 6.37 4.74
CA GLY A 102 0.53 5.51 5.86
C GLY A 102 1.61 5.52 6.95
N ASN A 103 1.54 4.54 7.87
CA ASN A 103 2.51 4.42 8.96
C ASN A 103 3.86 3.86 8.48
N HIS A 104 3.90 2.97 7.47
CA HIS A 104 5.15 2.45 6.92
C HIS A 104 5.91 3.48 6.09
N ASP A 105 5.23 4.42 5.48
CA ASP A 105 5.82 5.50 4.69
C ASP A 105 5.56 6.90 5.28
N ALA A 106 5.36 6.96 6.60
CA ALA A 106 5.10 8.18 7.38
C ALA A 106 6.18 9.27 7.19
N PHE A 107 7.38 8.93 6.70
CA PHE A 107 8.39 9.89 6.31
C PHE A 107 7.85 10.94 5.33
N PHE A 108 6.94 10.55 4.43
CA PHE A 108 6.37 11.45 3.42
C PHE A 108 5.35 12.44 3.98
N ARG A 109 4.88 12.28 5.22
CA ARG A 109 3.96 13.24 5.87
C ARG A 109 4.54 14.65 5.99
N ARG A 110 5.88 14.78 5.98
CA ARG A 110 6.55 16.09 5.96
C ARG A 110 6.35 16.86 4.65
N PHE A 111 5.88 16.21 3.60
CA PHE A 111 5.64 16.79 2.28
C PHE A 111 4.15 16.98 1.97
N ILE A 112 3.29 16.84 2.99
CA ILE A 112 1.85 17.11 2.83
C ILE A 112 1.63 18.53 2.28
N GLY A 113 0.74 18.63 1.29
CA GLY A 113 0.45 19.88 0.57
C GLY A 113 1.43 20.19 -0.57
N GLN A 114 2.40 19.31 -0.82
CA GLN A 114 3.37 19.46 -1.91
C GLN A 114 3.08 18.44 -3.03
N SER A 115 3.72 18.69 -4.18
CA SER A 115 3.75 17.70 -5.28
C SER A 115 5.21 17.31 -5.55
N MET A 116 5.47 16.02 -5.67
CA MET A 116 6.78 15.46 -5.98
C MET A 116 6.69 14.54 -7.20
N LEU A 117 7.45 14.83 -8.25
CA LEU A 117 7.47 14.04 -9.49
C LEU A 117 6.08 13.81 -10.11
N GLY A 118 5.18 14.80 -9.98
CA GLY A 118 3.80 14.71 -10.47
C GLY A 118 2.83 13.95 -9.55
N VAL A 119 3.27 13.57 -8.34
CA VAL A 119 2.43 12.96 -7.31
C VAL A 119 2.06 14.01 -6.26
N GLU A 120 0.77 14.27 -6.09
CA GLU A 120 0.25 15.14 -5.03
C GLU A 120 0.27 14.40 -3.69
N ILE A 121 0.76 15.04 -2.62
CA ILE A 121 0.83 14.42 -1.29
C ILE A 121 -0.18 15.10 -0.37
N HIS A 122 -1.13 14.33 0.13
CA HIS A 122 -2.19 14.79 1.02
C HIS A 122 -2.24 13.94 2.28
N ASP A 123 -2.58 14.54 3.42
CA ASP A 123 -2.87 13.82 4.65
C ASP A 123 -4.16 12.99 4.48
N ARG A 124 -5.16 13.65 3.93
CA ARG A 124 -6.46 13.11 3.58
C ARG A 124 -7.06 13.91 2.43
N ILE A 125 -7.92 13.29 1.64
CA ILE A 125 -8.58 13.97 0.52
C ILE A 125 -10.01 13.45 0.37
N VAL A 126 -10.92 14.30 -0.08
CA VAL A 126 -12.28 13.88 -0.41
C VAL A 126 -12.37 13.63 -1.92
N HIS A 127 -12.62 12.39 -2.28
CA HIS A 127 -12.97 12.01 -3.64
C HIS A 127 -14.47 12.20 -3.87
N LYS A 128 -14.83 12.90 -4.94
CA LYS A 128 -16.22 13.02 -5.37
C LYS A 128 -16.47 12.02 -6.50
N ALA A 129 -17.31 11.03 -6.24
CA ALA A 129 -17.68 10.02 -7.22
C ALA A 129 -18.66 10.57 -8.28
N ALA A 130 -18.82 9.84 -9.37
CA ALA A 130 -19.69 10.24 -10.49
C ALA A 130 -21.17 10.37 -10.07
N ASP A 131 -21.61 9.61 -9.07
CA ASP A 131 -22.95 9.68 -8.50
C ASP A 131 -23.17 10.86 -7.53
N GLY A 132 -22.13 11.68 -7.35
CA GLY A 132 -22.13 12.84 -6.46
C GLY A 132 -21.73 12.54 -5.01
N ARG A 133 -21.62 11.29 -4.60
CA ARG A 133 -21.17 10.90 -3.26
C ARG A 133 -19.72 11.32 -3.02
N ARG A 134 -19.45 11.62 -1.76
CA ARG A 134 -18.14 12.09 -1.29
C ARG A 134 -17.50 11.02 -0.43
N TYR A 135 -16.34 10.55 -0.83
CA TYR A 135 -15.57 9.55 -0.09
C TYR A 135 -14.32 10.16 0.50
N LEU A 136 -14.15 10.05 1.82
CA LEU A 136 -12.88 10.42 2.46
C LEU A 136 -11.85 9.34 2.15
N VAL A 137 -10.75 9.74 1.52
CA VAL A 137 -9.61 8.86 1.23
C VAL A 137 -8.52 9.13 2.25
N VAL A 138 -8.14 8.12 3.00
CA VAL A 138 -7.15 8.18 4.09
C VAL A 138 -6.57 6.80 4.30
N HIS A 139 -5.33 6.69 4.79
CA HIS A 139 -4.75 5.36 5.04
C HIS A 139 -5.50 4.62 6.17
N GLY A 140 -5.77 5.27 7.29
CA GLY A 140 -6.55 4.70 8.39
C GLY A 140 -5.76 4.44 9.66
N ASP A 141 -4.43 4.47 9.62
CA ASP A 141 -3.56 4.24 10.78
C ASP A 141 -3.77 5.23 11.94
N GLU A 142 -4.23 6.45 11.66
CA GLU A 142 -4.56 7.45 12.67
C GLU A 142 -5.73 7.03 13.58
N THR A 143 -6.59 6.15 13.09
CA THR A 143 -7.74 5.63 13.84
C THR A 143 -7.43 4.35 14.58
N ASP A 144 -6.25 3.76 14.35
CA ASP A 144 -5.76 2.61 15.08
C ASP A 144 -5.20 3.02 16.45
N LEU A 145 -5.95 2.70 17.51
CA LEU A 145 -5.54 3.02 18.89
C LEU A 145 -4.28 2.28 19.30
N PHE A 146 -4.02 1.12 18.75
CA PHE A 146 -2.84 0.35 19.07
C PHE A 146 -1.59 1.01 18.50
N ASP A 147 -1.61 1.41 17.24
CA ASP A 147 -0.52 2.14 16.59
C ASP A 147 -0.29 3.51 17.24
N ALA A 148 -1.36 4.24 17.55
CA ALA A 148 -1.29 5.53 18.20
C ALA A 148 -0.73 5.43 19.64
N ARG A 149 -1.11 4.39 20.41
CA ARG A 149 -0.75 4.25 21.82
C ARG A 149 0.58 3.52 22.03
N PHE A 150 0.95 2.63 21.10
CA PHE A 150 2.12 1.76 21.22
C PHE A 150 2.97 1.73 19.93
N PRO A 151 3.45 2.86 19.41
CA PRO A 151 4.12 2.90 18.09
C PRO A 151 5.41 2.08 18.04
N LYS A 152 6.12 1.92 19.18
CA LYS A 152 7.31 1.08 19.26
C LYS A 152 6.96 -0.42 19.23
N LEU A 153 5.85 -0.79 19.84
CA LEU A 153 5.37 -2.18 19.89
C LEU A 153 4.78 -2.59 18.55
N SER A 154 4.07 -1.68 17.88
CA SER A 154 3.59 -1.88 16.51
C SER A 154 4.75 -2.14 15.54
N ARG A 155 5.79 -1.30 15.57
CA ARG A 155 7.01 -1.54 14.76
C ARG A 155 7.70 -2.86 15.10
N LEU A 156 7.70 -3.25 16.37
CA LEU A 156 8.28 -4.53 16.79
C LEU A 156 7.43 -5.70 16.30
N SER A 157 6.09 -5.61 16.38
CA SER A 157 5.18 -6.65 15.88
C SER A 157 5.32 -6.83 14.36
N THR A 158 5.42 -5.76 13.61
CA THR A 158 5.68 -5.80 12.15
C THR A 158 7.03 -6.45 11.83
N ARG A 159 8.08 -6.15 12.62
CA ARG A 159 9.39 -6.80 12.46
C ARG A 159 9.33 -8.29 12.74
N LEU A 160 8.61 -8.69 13.77
CA LEU A 160 8.40 -10.10 14.10
C LEU A 160 7.57 -10.82 13.05
N ASP A 161 6.51 -10.17 12.54
CA ASP A 161 5.68 -10.70 11.44
C ASP A 161 6.52 -10.89 10.17
N SER A 162 7.31 -9.89 9.78
CA SER A 162 8.21 -9.97 8.62
C SER A 162 9.24 -11.09 8.76
N GLY A 163 9.83 -11.23 9.95
CA GLY A 163 10.77 -12.32 10.27
C GLY A 163 10.08 -13.69 10.21
N MET A 164 8.89 -13.80 10.76
CA MET A 164 8.09 -15.03 10.76
C MET A 164 7.63 -15.42 9.36
N ARG A 165 7.19 -14.46 8.54
CA ARG A 165 6.85 -14.71 7.11
C ARG A 165 8.08 -15.18 6.33
N GLY A 166 9.25 -14.59 6.56
CA GLY A 166 10.52 -15.05 5.97
C GLY A 166 10.86 -16.48 6.35
N LEU A 167 10.75 -16.82 7.64
CA LEU A 167 10.97 -18.17 8.15
C LEU A 167 9.98 -19.19 7.56
N VAL A 168 8.70 -18.83 7.52
CA VAL A 168 7.64 -19.67 6.93
C VAL A 168 7.84 -19.84 5.44
N GLY A 169 8.24 -18.80 4.73
CA GLY A 169 8.61 -18.86 3.31
C GLY A 169 9.74 -19.85 3.09
N TRP A 170 10.80 -19.79 3.92
CA TRP A 170 11.92 -20.72 3.87
C TRP A 170 11.50 -22.17 4.19
N ILE A 171 10.69 -22.39 5.24
CA ILE A 171 10.14 -23.69 5.59
C ILE A 171 9.30 -24.25 4.42
N ASN A 172 8.43 -23.42 3.83
CA ASN A 172 7.56 -23.83 2.73
C ASN A 172 8.36 -24.16 1.47
N THR A 173 9.41 -23.41 1.16
CA THR A 173 10.33 -23.75 0.06
C THR A 173 11.01 -25.08 0.30
N ARG A 174 11.47 -25.35 1.54
CA ARG A 174 12.08 -26.65 1.91
C ARG A 174 11.08 -27.80 1.84
N ARG A 175 9.81 -27.58 2.26
CA ARG A 175 8.73 -28.56 2.17
C ARG A 175 8.40 -28.90 0.72
N GLN A 176 8.28 -27.88 -0.13
CA GLN A 176 8.01 -28.09 -1.57
C GLN A 176 9.14 -28.87 -2.26
N ARG A 177 10.41 -28.59 -1.93
CA ARG A 177 11.55 -29.38 -2.44
C ARG A 177 11.51 -30.87 -2.03
N ARG A 178 10.75 -31.19 -0.98
CA ARG A 178 10.52 -32.58 -0.49
C ARG A 178 9.15 -33.16 -0.91
N GLY A 179 8.45 -32.49 -1.85
CA GLY A 179 7.12 -32.94 -2.31
C GLY A 179 5.99 -32.75 -1.27
N LEU A 180 6.23 -32.03 -0.18
CA LEU A 180 5.24 -31.79 0.88
C LEU A 180 4.41 -30.54 0.61
N PRO A 181 3.10 -30.53 0.96
CA PRO A 181 2.26 -29.34 0.80
C PRO A 181 2.74 -28.18 1.66
N LYS A 182 2.41 -26.95 1.25
CA LYS A 182 2.70 -25.74 2.04
C LYS A 182 2.02 -25.81 3.42
N SER A 183 2.70 -25.27 4.43
CA SER A 183 2.14 -25.14 5.78
C SER A 183 1.43 -23.82 5.93
N ASN A 184 0.15 -23.84 6.30
CA ASN A 184 -0.66 -22.64 6.54
C ASN A 184 -0.68 -22.24 8.03
N LEU A 185 0.20 -22.82 8.85
CA LEU A 185 0.17 -22.62 10.30
C LEU A 185 0.41 -21.15 10.68
N ALA A 186 1.40 -20.51 10.06
CA ALA A 186 1.71 -19.11 10.35
C ALA A 186 0.58 -18.18 9.88
N GLU A 187 -0.02 -18.44 8.71
CA GLU A 187 -1.17 -17.66 8.23
C GLU A 187 -2.34 -17.76 9.22
N ARG A 188 -2.58 -18.93 9.79
CA ARG A 188 -3.64 -19.11 10.81
C ARG A 188 -3.32 -18.36 12.10
N VAL A 189 -2.07 -18.37 12.56
CA VAL A 189 -1.66 -17.67 13.79
C VAL A 189 -1.79 -16.16 13.61
N VAL A 190 -1.25 -15.62 12.51
CA VAL A 190 -1.36 -14.20 12.18
C VAL A 190 -2.82 -13.77 12.01
N LYS A 191 -3.61 -14.57 11.28
CA LYS A 191 -5.05 -14.29 11.11
C LYS A 191 -5.77 -14.25 12.46
N ARG A 192 -5.52 -15.23 13.32
CA ARG A 192 -6.18 -15.28 14.64
C ARG A 192 -5.77 -14.12 15.55
N PHE A 193 -4.50 -13.70 15.51
CA PHE A 193 -4.04 -12.51 16.22
C PHE A 193 -4.73 -11.24 15.71
N ASN A 194 -4.78 -11.06 14.40
CA ASN A 194 -5.47 -9.94 13.76
C ASN A 194 -6.98 -9.94 14.05
N ASP A 195 -7.62 -11.11 14.09
CA ASP A 195 -9.05 -11.23 14.43
C ASP A 195 -9.32 -10.84 15.89
N ILE A 196 -8.41 -11.16 16.82
CA ILE A 196 -8.50 -10.75 18.23
C ILE A 196 -8.30 -9.25 18.39
N VAL A 197 -7.29 -8.67 17.75
CA VAL A 197 -7.03 -7.21 17.79
C VAL A 197 -8.24 -6.45 17.26
N ARG A 198 -8.86 -6.91 16.19
CA ARG A 198 -10.07 -6.31 15.61
C ARG A 198 -11.30 -6.42 16.48
N ALA A 199 -11.50 -7.57 17.14
CA ALA A 199 -12.64 -7.76 18.04
C ALA A 199 -12.60 -6.81 19.24
N CYS A 200 -11.41 -6.33 19.59
CA CYS A 200 -11.20 -5.37 20.68
C CYS A 200 -11.23 -3.91 20.22
N ASP A 201 -11.30 -3.64 18.91
CA ASP A 201 -11.13 -2.31 18.36
C ASP A 201 -12.37 -1.86 17.56
N ALA A 202 -13.02 -0.79 18.02
CA ALA A 202 -14.09 -0.11 17.31
C ALA A 202 -13.58 0.72 16.12
N PHE A 203 -12.67 0.14 15.31
CA PHE A 203 -12.00 0.83 14.22
C PHE A 203 -12.98 1.35 13.17
N GLU A 204 -13.92 0.52 12.76
CA GLU A 204 -14.93 0.87 11.75
C GLU A 204 -15.82 2.03 12.23
N GLU A 205 -16.22 2.03 13.53
CA GLU A 205 -16.97 3.13 14.13
C GLU A 205 -16.16 4.44 14.13
N ARG A 206 -14.87 4.37 14.48
CA ARG A 206 -13.99 5.55 14.44
C ARG A 206 -13.78 6.08 13.02
N LEU A 207 -13.64 5.20 12.04
CA LEU A 207 -13.57 5.59 10.63
C LEU A 207 -14.86 6.30 10.19
N SER A 208 -16.02 5.75 10.56
CA SER A 208 -17.32 6.36 10.26
C SER A 208 -17.45 7.74 10.92
N ASP A 209 -16.94 7.91 12.16
CA ASP A 209 -16.88 9.21 12.83
C ASP A 209 -15.99 10.21 12.10
N VAL A 210 -14.84 9.76 11.61
CA VAL A 210 -13.93 10.60 10.81
C VAL A 210 -14.59 11.02 9.50
N ALA A 211 -15.26 10.10 8.79
CA ALA A 211 -15.99 10.41 7.58
C ALA A 211 -17.08 11.47 7.83
N ARG A 212 -17.87 11.30 8.88
CA ARG A 212 -18.92 12.26 9.29
C ARG A 212 -18.37 13.66 9.59
N LYS A 213 -17.24 13.75 10.31
CA LYS A 213 -16.56 15.04 10.59
C LYS A 213 -16.13 15.76 9.30
N HIS A 214 -15.77 15.02 8.26
CA HIS A 214 -15.39 15.57 6.96
C HIS A 214 -16.56 15.71 5.98
N LYS A 215 -17.80 15.49 6.45
CA LYS A 215 -19.02 15.54 5.63
C LYS A 215 -18.91 14.64 4.39
N ALA A 216 -18.32 13.47 4.57
CA ALA A 216 -18.22 12.44 3.56
C ALA A 216 -19.30 11.38 3.76
N ASP A 217 -19.81 10.84 2.65
CA ASP A 217 -20.84 9.80 2.62
C ASP A 217 -20.25 8.40 2.85
N GLY A 218 -18.91 8.28 2.80
CA GLY A 218 -18.18 7.05 3.04
C GLY A 218 -16.69 7.29 3.15
N ILE A 219 -15.94 6.20 3.36
CA ILE A 219 -14.49 6.22 3.51
C ILE A 219 -13.85 5.15 2.62
N ILE A 220 -12.67 5.46 2.10
CA ILE A 220 -11.81 4.53 1.39
C ILE A 220 -10.47 4.52 2.13
N CYS A 221 -10.13 3.38 2.72
CA CYS A 221 -8.92 3.22 3.52
C CYS A 221 -8.21 1.90 3.25
N GLY A 222 -6.96 1.79 3.71
CA GLY A 222 -6.12 0.60 3.74
C GLY A 222 -5.86 0.10 5.15
N HIS A 223 -4.59 -0.15 5.48
CA HIS A 223 -4.01 -0.46 6.79
C HIS A 223 -4.21 -1.88 7.30
N PHE A 224 -5.41 -2.45 7.23
CA PHE A 224 -5.66 -3.81 7.76
C PHE A 224 -5.43 -4.97 6.79
N HIS A 225 -5.01 -4.71 5.58
CA HIS A 225 -4.73 -5.72 4.55
C HIS A 225 -5.90 -6.71 4.34
N LYS A 226 -7.13 -6.27 4.57
CA LYS A 226 -8.33 -7.08 4.38
C LYS A 226 -9.30 -6.34 3.48
N PRO A 227 -9.60 -6.88 2.30
CA PRO A 227 -10.64 -6.30 1.46
C PRO A 227 -11.98 -6.40 2.19
N ALA A 228 -12.67 -5.28 2.31
CA ALA A 228 -13.98 -5.17 2.92
C ALA A 228 -14.81 -4.12 2.18
N LEU A 229 -16.10 -4.36 2.09
CA LEU A 229 -17.09 -3.39 1.64
C LEU A 229 -18.24 -3.43 2.62
N HIS A 230 -18.44 -2.36 3.35
CA HIS A 230 -19.51 -2.21 4.33
C HIS A 230 -20.44 -1.07 3.92
N ALA A 231 -21.72 -1.20 4.26
CA ALA A 231 -22.67 -0.10 4.22
C ALA A 231 -23.18 0.07 5.65
N ASP A 232 -22.91 1.23 6.25
CA ASP A 232 -23.52 1.61 7.52
C ASP A 232 -24.93 2.10 7.25
N HIS A 233 -25.88 1.54 7.95
CA HIS A 233 -27.32 1.88 7.88
C HIS A 233 -27.69 2.99 8.86
#